data_2600d7bee0e7d04f82a6308e0395697d
#
_entry.id   2600d7bee0e7d04f82a6308e0395697d
#
_cell.length_a   1.000
_cell.length_b   1.000
_cell.length_c   1.000
_cell.angle_alpha   90.00
_cell.angle_beta   90.00
_cell.angle_gamma   90.00
#
_symmetry.space_group_name_H-M   'P 1'
#
loop_
_entity.id
_entity.type
_entity.pdbx_description
1 polymer ?
#
loop_
_entity_poly.entity_id
_entity_poly.type
_entity_poly.pdbx_seq_one_letter_code
_entity_poly.pdbx_strand_id
1 'polypeptide(L)'
;MSHGREVIRESDGELVGYVREADGDLWSPLTVFGFPLGPDAPYEDARAAVESTGMAALAEPWQYRDADGEWYACAIQEANPDRVRVTITDLGHPDAYQSRTVERPSEALRR
;
A
#
# COMPACT_ATOMS: atom_id res chain seq x y z
N MET A 1 -21.23 -0.97 5.09
CA MET A 1 -19.84 -0.70 4.68
C MET A 1 -18.89 -1.24 5.72
N SER A 2 -18.07 -2.15 5.34
CA SER A 2 -17.03 -2.61 6.25
C SER A 2 -15.92 -1.59 6.26
N HIS A 3 -15.58 -1.10 7.44
CA HIS A 3 -14.44 -0.24 7.61
C HIS A 3 -13.30 -1.06 8.15
N GLY A 4 -12.12 -0.84 7.62
CA GLY A 4 -10.93 -1.44 8.17
C GLY A 4 -10.64 -0.88 9.56
N ARG A 5 -9.92 -1.64 10.34
CA ARG A 5 -9.39 -1.17 11.60
C ARG A 5 -7.97 -0.71 11.39
N GLU A 6 -7.65 0.47 11.92
CA GLU A 6 -6.31 1.00 11.85
C GLU A 6 -5.35 0.16 12.69
N VAL A 7 -4.15 -0.07 12.13
CA VAL A 7 -3.08 -0.71 12.88
C VAL A 7 -2.03 0.36 13.17
N ILE A 8 -1.87 0.66 14.45
CA ILE A 8 -0.94 1.68 14.93
C ILE A 8 0.27 0.99 15.57
N ARG A 9 1.46 1.39 15.16
CA ARG A 9 2.68 0.83 15.72
C ARG A 9 2.93 1.40 17.12
N GLU A 10 3.09 0.52 18.09
CA GLU A 10 3.21 0.94 19.49
C GLU A 10 4.46 1.77 19.78
N SER A 11 5.54 1.50 19.07
CA SER A 11 6.83 2.15 19.34
C SER A 11 6.82 3.66 19.07
N ASP A 12 6.00 4.15 18.12
CA ASP A 12 6.00 5.57 17.75
C ASP A 12 4.62 6.12 17.42
N GLY A 13 3.57 5.33 17.54
CA GLY A 13 2.20 5.76 17.25
C GLY A 13 1.89 5.98 15.77
N GLU A 14 2.74 5.49 14.87
CA GLU A 14 2.52 5.63 13.44
C GLU A 14 1.46 4.66 12.92
N LEU A 15 0.63 5.15 12.00
CA LEU A 15 -0.29 4.30 11.27
C LEU A 15 0.50 3.49 10.25
N VAL A 16 0.48 2.17 10.37
CA VAL A 16 1.27 1.29 9.50
C VAL A 16 0.43 0.50 8.50
N GLY A 17 -0.89 0.56 8.63
CA GLY A 17 -1.80 -0.10 7.71
C GLY A 17 -3.15 -0.36 8.35
N TYR A 18 -3.89 -1.28 7.74
CA TYR A 18 -5.24 -1.63 8.17
C TYR A 18 -5.45 -3.13 8.13
N VAL A 19 -6.41 -3.61 8.90
CA VAL A 19 -7.00 -4.94 8.70
C VAL A 19 -8.48 -4.74 8.40
N ARG A 20 -9.00 -5.45 7.41
CA ARG A 20 -10.40 -5.34 7.00
C ARG A 20 -11.08 -6.69 7.11
N GLU A 21 -12.32 -6.71 7.60
CA GLU A 21 -13.08 -7.95 7.67
C GLU A 21 -13.21 -8.59 6.30
N ALA A 22 -12.97 -9.89 6.26
CA ALA A 22 -13.13 -10.73 5.09
C ALA A 22 -14.15 -11.83 5.41
N ASP A 23 -14.19 -12.89 4.61
CA ASP A 23 -15.16 -13.96 4.80
C ASP A 23 -14.91 -14.73 6.11
N GLY A 24 -16.00 -15.07 6.81
CA GLY A 24 -15.92 -15.80 8.08
C GLY A 24 -15.24 -14.97 9.15
N ASP A 25 -14.33 -15.57 9.89
CA ASP A 25 -13.57 -14.91 10.94
C ASP A 25 -12.21 -14.39 10.45
N LEU A 26 -12.04 -14.30 9.14
CA LEU A 26 -10.78 -13.87 8.55
C LEU A 26 -10.73 -12.36 8.33
N TRP A 27 -9.52 -11.84 8.27
CA TRP A 27 -9.23 -10.42 8.04
C TRP A 27 -8.14 -10.27 6.99
N SER A 28 -8.26 -9.25 6.17
CA SER A 28 -7.26 -8.93 5.13
C SER A 28 -6.25 -7.93 5.68
N PRO A 29 -4.94 -8.26 5.68
CA PRO A 29 -3.91 -7.28 6.04
C PRO A 29 -3.65 -6.35 4.86
N LEU A 30 -3.66 -5.04 5.11
CA LEU A 30 -3.56 -4.02 4.07
C LEU A 30 -2.51 -2.97 4.42
N THR A 31 -1.90 -2.38 3.38
CA THR A 31 -1.06 -1.20 3.52
C THR A 31 -1.90 0.02 3.92
N VAL A 32 -1.24 1.14 4.22
CA VAL A 32 -1.93 2.39 4.57
C VAL A 32 -2.88 2.88 3.48
N PHE A 33 -2.64 2.52 2.22
CA PHE A 33 -3.52 2.89 1.12
C PHE A 33 -4.42 1.74 0.64
N GLY A 34 -4.52 0.66 1.42
CA GLY A 34 -5.48 -0.41 1.17
C GLY A 34 -5.02 -1.52 0.22
N PHE A 35 -3.74 -1.62 -0.08
CA PHE A 35 -3.22 -2.68 -0.92
C PHE A 35 -2.98 -3.96 -0.09
N PRO A 36 -3.41 -5.14 -0.57
CA PRO A 36 -3.23 -6.39 0.19
C PRO A 36 -1.76 -6.73 0.45
N LEU A 37 -1.44 -7.06 1.70
CA LEU A 37 -0.11 -7.47 2.12
C LEU A 37 0.12 -8.98 2.07
N GLY A 38 -0.96 -9.73 2.02
CA GLY A 38 -0.88 -11.19 2.01
C GLY A 38 -2.27 -11.82 2.10
N PRO A 39 -2.35 -13.12 2.32
CA PRO A 39 -3.63 -13.81 2.40
C PRO A 39 -4.42 -13.40 3.62
N ASP A 40 -5.73 -13.60 3.57
CA ASP A 40 -6.61 -13.38 4.70
C ASP A 40 -6.23 -14.34 5.83
N ALA A 41 -6.36 -13.87 7.05
CA ALA A 41 -5.94 -14.60 8.24
C ALA A 41 -6.80 -14.20 9.44
N PRO A 42 -6.77 -14.95 10.54
CA PRO A 42 -7.41 -14.52 11.77
C PRO A 42 -6.91 -13.14 12.20
N TYR A 43 -7.73 -12.40 12.92
CA TYR A 43 -7.45 -11.00 13.28
C TYR A 43 -6.03 -10.79 13.83
N GLU A 44 -5.64 -11.60 14.81
CA GLU A 44 -4.31 -11.48 15.44
C GLU A 44 -3.18 -11.64 14.42
N ASP A 45 -3.32 -12.61 13.52
CA ASP A 45 -2.30 -12.89 12.51
C ASP A 45 -2.28 -11.81 11.43
N ALA A 46 -3.45 -11.34 11.00
CA ALA A 46 -3.55 -10.25 10.01
C ALA A 46 -2.94 -8.96 10.59
N ARG A 47 -3.25 -8.65 11.83
CA ARG A 47 -2.68 -7.49 12.50
C ARG A 47 -1.15 -7.59 12.61
N ALA A 48 -0.65 -8.76 13.00
CA ALA A 48 0.79 -8.99 13.11
C ALA A 48 1.49 -8.82 11.76
N ALA A 49 0.86 -9.26 10.67
CA ALA A 49 1.39 -9.08 9.32
C ALA A 49 1.50 -7.59 8.98
N VAL A 50 0.50 -6.79 9.31
CA VAL A 50 0.54 -5.34 9.07
C VAL A 50 1.64 -4.68 9.90
N GLU A 51 1.77 -5.05 11.18
CA GLU A 51 2.80 -4.48 12.05
C GLU A 51 4.22 -4.80 11.56
N SER A 52 4.42 -6.02 11.05
CA SER A 52 5.77 -6.46 10.64
C SER A 52 6.12 -6.07 9.21
N THR A 53 5.15 -6.00 8.29
CA THR A 53 5.43 -5.81 6.87
C THR A 53 4.78 -4.58 6.24
N GLY A 54 3.85 -3.92 6.94
CA GLY A 54 3.12 -2.80 6.38
C GLY A 54 4.00 -1.67 5.84
N MET A 55 4.96 -1.21 6.64
CA MET A 55 5.87 -0.15 6.20
C MET A 55 7.00 -0.70 5.32
N ALA A 56 7.49 -1.90 5.60
CA ALA A 56 8.53 -2.53 4.81
C ALA A 56 8.09 -2.75 3.36
N ALA A 57 6.84 -3.10 3.16
CA ALA A 57 6.29 -3.30 1.81
C ALA A 57 6.34 -2.02 0.98
N LEU A 58 6.23 -0.85 1.60
CA LEU A 58 6.29 0.43 0.88
C LEU A 58 7.69 0.72 0.33
N ALA A 59 8.72 0.15 0.93
CA ALA A 59 10.10 0.32 0.48
C ALA A 59 10.47 -0.60 -0.68
N GLU A 60 9.61 -1.56 -1.02
CA GLU A 60 9.86 -2.48 -2.13
C GLU A 60 9.58 -1.80 -3.47
N PRO A 61 10.06 -2.38 -4.59
CA PRO A 61 9.70 -1.88 -5.93
C PRO A 61 8.20 -2.03 -6.19
N TRP A 62 7.61 -0.98 -6.72
CA TRP A 62 6.19 -0.94 -7.12
C TRP A 62 6.08 -0.59 -8.59
N GLN A 63 4.88 -0.74 -9.15
CA GLN A 63 4.57 -0.29 -10.49
C GLN A 63 3.40 0.69 -10.43
N TYR A 64 3.50 1.74 -11.25
CA TYR A 64 2.51 2.80 -11.37
C TYR A 64 1.90 2.75 -12.77
N ARG A 65 0.55 2.80 -12.84
CA ARG A 65 -0.15 2.88 -14.12
C ARG A 65 -0.33 4.34 -14.49
N ASP A 66 0.32 4.74 -15.58
CA ASP A 66 0.25 6.11 -16.07
C ASP A 66 -1.00 6.33 -16.92
N ALA A 67 -1.23 7.58 -17.32
CA ALA A 67 -2.37 7.99 -18.14
C ALA A 67 -2.48 7.26 -19.47
N ASP A 68 -1.37 6.74 -19.99
CA ASP A 68 -1.34 5.94 -21.22
C ASP A 68 -1.81 4.50 -21.04
N GLY A 69 -2.13 4.10 -19.79
CA GLY A 69 -2.55 2.75 -19.45
C GLY A 69 -1.42 1.76 -19.23
N GLU A 70 -0.17 2.18 -19.42
CA GLU A 70 1.00 1.34 -19.23
C GLU A 70 1.52 1.41 -17.80
N TRP A 71 2.15 0.32 -17.36
CA TRP A 71 2.73 0.21 -16.02
C TRP A 71 4.22 0.50 -16.07
N TYR A 72 4.69 1.32 -15.14
CA TYR A 72 6.09 1.73 -15.04
C TYR A 72 6.61 1.50 -13.63
N ALA A 73 7.85 1.09 -13.52
CA ALA A 73 8.49 0.92 -12.22
C ALA A 73 8.52 2.26 -11.48
N CYS A 74 8.24 2.20 -10.18
CA CYS A 74 8.27 3.39 -9.33
C CYS A 74 8.67 3.03 -7.91
N ALA A 75 9.02 4.06 -7.13
CA ALA A 75 9.29 3.94 -5.71
C ALA A 75 8.31 4.82 -4.95
N ILE A 76 7.77 4.32 -3.85
CA ILE A 76 6.86 5.10 -3.02
C ILE A 76 7.67 6.06 -2.14
N GLN A 77 7.34 7.35 -2.22
CA GLN A 77 7.98 8.42 -1.44
C GLN A 77 7.20 8.71 -0.16
N GLU A 78 5.90 8.86 -0.29
CA GLU A 78 5.00 9.12 0.82
C GLU A 78 3.71 8.35 0.57
N ALA A 79 3.11 7.84 1.64
CA ALA A 79 1.83 7.13 1.54
C ALA A 79 0.92 7.53 2.68
N ASN A 80 -0.35 7.79 2.35
CA ASN A 80 -1.41 7.95 3.33
C ASN A 80 -2.68 7.29 2.77
N PRO A 81 -3.77 7.19 3.55
CA PRO A 81 -4.96 6.48 3.09
C PRO A 81 -5.58 7.02 1.81
N ASP A 82 -5.44 8.31 1.55
CA ASP A 82 -6.14 8.95 0.43
C ASP A 82 -5.29 9.08 -0.83
N ARG A 83 -3.97 9.16 -0.68
CA ARG A 83 -3.09 9.34 -1.83
C ARG A 83 -1.68 8.87 -1.51
N VAL A 84 -0.94 8.59 -2.58
CA VAL A 84 0.44 8.14 -2.50
C VAL A 84 1.27 8.98 -3.46
N ARG A 85 2.42 9.43 -3.02
CA ARG A 85 3.39 10.08 -3.90
C ARG A 85 4.47 9.09 -4.28
N VAL A 86 4.71 8.95 -5.57
CA VAL A 86 5.72 8.04 -6.11
C VAL A 86 6.74 8.79 -6.94
N THR A 87 7.93 8.21 -7.09
CA THR A 87 8.93 8.64 -8.05
C THR A 87 9.02 7.58 -9.14
N ILE A 88 8.93 7.99 -10.39
CA ILE A 88 9.07 7.08 -11.53
C ILE A 88 10.54 6.66 -11.63
N THR A 89 10.80 5.37 -11.50
CA THR A 89 12.17 4.83 -11.58
C THR A 89 12.44 4.08 -12.88
N ASP A 90 11.41 3.91 -13.70
CA ASP A 90 11.53 3.24 -14.99
C ASP A 90 12.26 4.14 -15.99
N LEU A 91 13.44 3.73 -16.43
CA LEU A 91 14.25 4.51 -17.35
C LEU A 91 13.64 4.62 -18.75
N GLY A 92 12.66 3.77 -19.07
CA GLY A 92 11.93 3.85 -20.32
C GLY A 92 10.85 4.91 -20.33
N HIS A 93 10.54 5.54 -19.20
CA HIS A 93 9.54 6.58 -19.11
C HIS A 93 10.16 7.95 -19.40
N PRO A 94 9.49 8.83 -20.19
CA PRO A 94 10.04 10.16 -20.49
C PRO A 94 10.23 11.04 -19.26
N ASP A 95 9.47 10.78 -18.20
CA ASP A 95 9.53 11.54 -16.95
C ASP A 95 10.22 10.76 -15.83
N ALA A 96 11.19 9.92 -16.18
CA ALA A 96 11.96 9.17 -15.18
C ALA A 96 12.51 10.10 -14.11
N TYR A 97 12.45 9.65 -12.85
CA TYR A 97 12.85 10.38 -11.64
C TYR A 97 11.98 11.58 -11.27
N GLN A 98 10.87 11.80 -11.96
CA GLN A 98 9.89 12.79 -11.55
C GLN A 98 8.85 12.17 -10.63
N SER A 99 8.26 13.01 -9.79
CA SER A 99 7.23 12.57 -8.85
C SER A 99 5.84 12.60 -9.46
N ARG A 100 4.99 11.70 -8.99
CA ARG A 100 3.56 11.66 -9.32
C ARG A 100 2.75 11.51 -8.05
N THR A 101 1.64 12.19 -7.95
CA THR A 101 0.68 11.99 -6.88
C THR A 101 -0.43 11.09 -7.39
N VAL A 102 -0.64 9.98 -6.70
CA VAL A 102 -1.64 8.96 -7.06
C VAL A 102 -2.82 9.11 -6.11
N GLU A 103 -3.97 9.55 -6.62
CA GLU A 103 -5.15 9.81 -5.80
C GLU A 103 -6.02 8.58 -5.57
N ARG A 104 -5.84 7.54 -6.38
CA ARG A 104 -6.52 6.25 -6.23
C ARG A 104 -5.50 5.14 -6.26
N PRO A 105 -4.69 5.04 -5.20
CA PRO A 105 -3.55 4.14 -5.23
C PRO A 105 -3.90 2.67 -5.40
N SER A 106 -5.07 2.24 -4.93
CA SER A 106 -5.51 0.86 -5.10
C SER A 106 -5.74 0.48 -6.57
N GLU A 107 -5.98 1.46 -7.44
CA GLU A 107 -6.23 1.23 -8.87
C GLU A 107 -4.98 1.42 -9.72
N ALA A 108 -4.07 2.26 -9.28
CA ALA A 108 -2.93 2.70 -10.09
C ALA A 108 -1.57 2.22 -9.58
N LEU A 109 -1.54 1.43 -8.52
CA LEU A 109 -0.32 0.86 -7.96
C LEU A 109 -0.44 -0.65 -7.83
N ARG A 110 0.65 -1.35 -8.11
CA ARG A 110 0.77 -2.80 -7.88
C ARG A 110 2.22 -3.16 -7.61
N ARG A 111 2.42 -4.32 -7.03
CA ARG A 111 3.76 -4.87 -6.79
C ARG A 111 4.29 -5.64 -7.99
#